data_0ae1a62ba332b8aca9aa10198698e4f1
#
_entry.id   0ae1a62ba332b8aca9aa10198698e4f1
#
_cell.length_a   1.000
_cell.length_b   1.000
_cell.length_c   1.000
_cell.angle_alpha   90.00
_cell.angle_beta   90.00
_cell.angle_gamma   90.00
#
_symmetry.space_group_name_H-M   'P 1'
#
loop_
_entity.id
_entity.type
_entity.pdbx_description
1 polymer ?
#
loop_
_entity_poly.entity_id
_entity_poly.type
_entity_poly.pdbx_seq_one_letter_code
_entity_poly.pdbx_strand_id
1 'polypeptide(L)'
;MIITIFGATGKVGKQIVKTCLNVGHTVRAYGRNVFTAAFMENKSLELLPGTLFDEEAVYNAILGSDAVLSVIGGAMDGTDKSRSLGMKNIVQQMQRAGVDRIISVGGLGILDDLTKVNGELMMDSDNFPLHFYNVSKEHFEAYKQLAASNLKWTLIGAPEILYEGPTGIYTTAANHPPETNHYHITSGDIALFMVNELNNNEFVRERVGISN
;
A
#
# COMPACT_ATOMS: atom_id res chain seq x y z
N MET A 1 -14.68 8.52 -7.75
CA MET A 1 -13.39 9.12 -7.43
C MET A 1 -12.40 8.84 -8.55
N ILE A 2 -11.41 9.72 -8.74
CA ILE A 2 -10.21 9.49 -9.56
C ILE A 2 -9.11 8.99 -8.62
N ILE A 3 -8.58 7.80 -8.87
CA ILE A 3 -7.62 7.13 -7.98
C ILE A 3 -6.34 6.84 -8.74
N THR A 4 -5.20 7.37 -8.25
CA THR A 4 -3.89 6.99 -8.77
C THR A 4 -3.34 5.80 -8.00
N ILE A 5 -2.89 4.76 -8.73
CA ILE A 5 -2.39 3.52 -8.15
C ILE A 5 -0.91 3.34 -8.52
N PHE A 6 -0.03 3.45 -7.53
CA PHE A 6 1.39 3.11 -7.64
C PHE A 6 1.61 1.63 -7.34
N GLY A 7 2.39 0.95 -8.17
CA GLY A 7 2.54 -0.51 -8.11
C GLY A 7 1.41 -1.27 -8.81
N ALA A 8 0.63 -0.61 -9.66
CA ALA A 8 -0.52 -1.16 -10.36
C ALA A 8 -0.22 -2.44 -11.17
N THR A 9 1.00 -2.59 -11.69
CA THR A 9 1.41 -3.73 -12.53
C THR A 9 1.71 -5.01 -11.74
N GLY A 10 1.86 -4.90 -10.41
CA GLY A 10 2.07 -6.03 -9.52
C GLY A 10 0.82 -6.89 -9.33
N LYS A 11 0.97 -8.08 -8.72
CA LYS A 11 -0.14 -9.01 -8.49
C LYS A 11 -1.24 -8.39 -7.61
N VAL A 12 -0.87 -7.74 -6.51
CA VAL A 12 -1.81 -7.01 -5.63
C VAL A 12 -2.38 -5.80 -6.37
N GLY A 13 -1.53 -5.01 -7.06
CA GLY A 13 -1.95 -3.82 -7.79
C GLY A 13 -3.02 -4.10 -8.85
N LYS A 14 -2.91 -5.21 -9.57
CA LYS A 14 -3.93 -5.63 -10.55
C LYS A 14 -5.29 -5.92 -9.89
N GLN A 15 -5.31 -6.51 -8.71
CA GLN A 15 -6.56 -6.73 -7.95
C GLN A 15 -7.16 -5.38 -7.52
N ILE A 16 -6.34 -4.44 -7.07
CA ILE A 16 -6.81 -3.11 -6.68
C ILE A 16 -7.38 -2.35 -7.89
N VAL A 17 -6.67 -2.35 -9.03
CA VAL A 17 -7.19 -1.76 -10.29
C VAL A 17 -8.55 -2.35 -10.63
N LYS A 18 -8.67 -3.67 -10.64
CA LYS A 18 -9.93 -4.37 -10.93
C LYS A 18 -11.04 -3.99 -9.95
N THR A 19 -10.74 -3.98 -8.64
CA THR A 19 -11.73 -3.65 -7.60
C THR A 19 -12.19 -2.20 -7.71
N CYS A 20 -11.28 -1.24 -7.89
CA CYS A 20 -11.62 0.17 -8.09
C CYS A 20 -12.53 0.39 -9.32
N LEU A 21 -12.21 -0.25 -10.44
CA LEU A 21 -13.01 -0.16 -11.66
C LEU A 21 -14.40 -0.78 -11.47
N ASN A 22 -14.51 -1.91 -10.77
CA ASN A 22 -15.77 -2.60 -10.51
C ASN A 22 -16.74 -1.77 -9.66
N VAL A 23 -16.23 -0.93 -8.75
CA VAL A 23 -17.05 -0.04 -7.94
C VAL A 23 -17.24 1.34 -8.58
N GLY A 24 -16.81 1.51 -9.84
CA GLY A 24 -17.09 2.71 -10.65
C GLY A 24 -16.10 3.86 -10.45
N HIS A 25 -14.92 3.61 -9.93
CA HIS A 25 -13.86 4.62 -9.88
C HIS A 25 -13.17 4.77 -11.23
N THR A 26 -12.64 5.97 -11.49
CA THR A 26 -11.65 6.20 -12.55
C THR A 26 -10.27 5.90 -11.99
N VAL A 27 -9.48 5.08 -12.70
CA VAL A 27 -8.19 4.61 -12.23
C VAL A 27 -7.08 5.14 -13.13
N ARG A 28 -6.04 5.70 -12.54
CA ARG A 28 -4.75 5.97 -13.15
C ARG A 28 -3.75 4.94 -12.67
N ALA A 29 -3.45 3.97 -13.52
CA ALA A 29 -2.48 2.92 -13.23
C ALA A 29 -1.07 3.39 -13.60
N TYR A 30 -0.22 3.63 -12.59
CA TYR A 30 1.13 4.12 -12.79
C TYR A 30 2.17 3.01 -12.64
N GLY A 31 3.12 2.95 -13.58
CA GLY A 31 4.23 2.00 -13.50
C GLY A 31 5.10 1.95 -14.75
N ARG A 32 6.34 1.44 -14.60
CA ARG A 32 7.32 1.35 -15.69
C ARG A 32 6.83 0.54 -16.88
N ASN A 33 6.17 -0.58 -16.62
CA ASN A 33 5.72 -1.54 -17.63
C ASN A 33 4.18 -1.60 -17.74
N VAL A 34 3.52 -0.45 -17.55
CA VAL A 34 2.06 -0.40 -17.41
C VAL A 34 1.34 -0.87 -18.68
N PHE A 35 1.90 -0.61 -19.86
CA PHE A 35 1.30 -1.02 -21.13
C PHE A 35 1.42 -2.54 -21.40
N THR A 36 2.38 -3.23 -20.77
CA THR A 36 2.57 -4.68 -20.92
C THR A 36 1.94 -5.48 -19.78
N ALA A 37 1.27 -4.80 -18.85
CA ALA A 37 0.70 -5.44 -17.66
C ALA A 37 -0.60 -6.23 -17.93
N ALA A 38 -1.07 -6.25 -19.18
CA ALA A 38 -2.27 -6.96 -19.61
C ALA A 38 -3.53 -6.60 -18.80
N PHE A 39 -3.78 -5.31 -18.60
CA PHE A 39 -5.06 -4.85 -18.09
C PHE A 39 -6.16 -5.03 -19.14
N MET A 40 -7.38 -5.32 -18.69
CA MET A 40 -8.55 -5.31 -19.58
C MET A 40 -8.84 -3.87 -20.01
N GLU A 41 -9.23 -3.70 -21.27
CA GLU A 41 -9.67 -2.40 -21.77
C GLU A 41 -10.86 -1.88 -20.96
N ASN A 42 -10.74 -0.65 -20.48
CA ASN A 42 -11.79 0.02 -19.72
C ASN A 42 -11.65 1.53 -19.93
N LYS A 43 -12.76 2.19 -20.29
CA LYS A 43 -12.77 3.65 -20.52
C LYS A 43 -12.46 4.49 -19.28
N SER A 44 -12.58 3.90 -18.09
CA SER A 44 -12.24 4.51 -16.81
C SER A 44 -10.84 4.14 -16.33
N LEU A 45 -10.00 3.50 -17.18
CA LEU A 45 -8.62 3.15 -16.87
C LEU A 45 -7.67 3.94 -17.76
N GLU A 46 -6.82 4.74 -17.12
CA GLU A 46 -5.72 5.45 -17.75
C GLU A 46 -4.39 4.78 -17.38
N LEU A 47 -3.55 4.49 -18.38
CA LEU A 47 -2.24 3.86 -18.18
C LEU A 47 -1.15 4.91 -18.27
N LEU A 48 -0.43 5.14 -17.17
CA LEU A 48 0.60 6.16 -17.05
C LEU A 48 1.98 5.51 -16.88
N PRO A 49 2.84 5.57 -17.90
CA PRO A 49 4.19 5.03 -17.77
C PRO A 49 5.08 5.98 -16.96
N GLY A 50 5.90 5.41 -16.07
CA GLY A 50 6.88 6.19 -15.32
C GLY A 50 7.57 5.40 -14.23
N THR A 51 8.60 6.02 -13.66
CA THR A 51 9.34 5.50 -12.51
C THR A 51 9.01 6.30 -11.24
N LEU A 52 9.07 5.63 -10.10
CA LEU A 52 8.84 6.29 -8.79
C LEU A 52 9.88 7.38 -8.44
N PHE A 53 10.99 7.42 -9.18
CA PHE A 53 12.07 8.38 -8.95
C PHE A 53 12.01 9.62 -9.85
N ASP A 54 11.02 9.69 -10.75
CA ASP A 54 10.74 10.87 -11.56
C ASP A 54 9.66 11.72 -10.87
N GLU A 55 10.10 12.84 -10.30
CA GLU A 55 9.25 13.73 -9.50
C GLU A 55 8.10 14.30 -10.33
N GLU A 56 8.37 14.78 -11.57
CA GLU A 56 7.34 15.38 -12.40
C GLU A 56 6.35 14.33 -12.94
N ALA A 57 6.82 13.15 -13.32
CA ALA A 57 5.93 12.08 -13.73
C ALA A 57 5.01 11.63 -12.61
N VAL A 58 5.53 11.51 -11.36
CA VAL A 58 4.74 11.19 -10.17
C VAL A 58 3.76 12.31 -9.85
N TYR A 59 4.19 13.57 -9.88
CA TYR A 59 3.30 14.72 -9.70
C TYR A 59 2.14 14.73 -10.69
N ASN A 60 2.43 14.58 -11.97
CA ASN A 60 1.42 14.60 -13.03
C ASN A 60 0.43 13.42 -12.91
N ALA A 61 0.89 12.26 -12.46
CA ALA A 61 0.01 11.12 -12.19
C ALA A 61 -0.96 11.40 -11.03
N ILE A 62 -0.53 12.14 -10.01
CA ILE A 62 -1.33 12.46 -8.82
C ILE A 62 -2.25 13.65 -9.03
N LEU A 63 -1.86 14.63 -9.85
CA LEU A 63 -2.57 15.90 -10.01
C LEU A 63 -4.03 15.68 -10.40
N GLY A 64 -4.96 16.21 -9.59
CA GLY A 64 -6.41 16.07 -9.79
C GLY A 64 -6.97 14.70 -9.42
N SER A 65 -6.22 13.85 -8.71
CA SER A 65 -6.76 12.64 -8.09
C SER A 65 -7.44 12.97 -6.77
N ASP A 66 -8.45 12.16 -6.41
CA ASP A 66 -9.11 12.25 -5.11
C ASP A 66 -8.31 11.51 -4.02
N ALA A 67 -7.61 10.44 -4.41
CA ALA A 67 -6.78 9.64 -3.50
C ALA A 67 -5.67 8.88 -4.24
N VAL A 68 -4.70 8.42 -3.47
CA VAL A 68 -3.59 7.56 -3.91
C VAL A 68 -3.68 6.21 -3.22
N LEU A 69 -3.52 5.12 -3.99
CA LEU A 69 -3.29 3.78 -3.46
C LEU A 69 -1.87 3.34 -3.84
N SER A 70 -1.13 2.80 -2.87
CA SER A 70 0.27 2.42 -3.08
C SER A 70 0.53 0.98 -2.64
N VAL A 71 0.96 0.16 -3.58
CA VAL A 71 1.37 -1.23 -3.36
C VAL A 71 2.76 -1.47 -3.95
N ILE A 72 3.67 -0.59 -3.60
CA ILE A 72 5.04 -0.62 -4.10
C ILE A 72 5.76 -1.84 -3.55
N GLY A 73 6.15 -2.73 -4.46
CA GLY A 73 7.10 -3.79 -4.20
C GLY A 73 8.54 -3.32 -4.40
N GLY A 74 9.47 -4.21 -4.17
CA GLY A 74 10.90 -4.00 -4.36
C GLY A 74 11.67 -5.27 -3.99
N ALA A 75 13.00 -5.20 -4.04
CA ALA A 75 13.85 -6.30 -3.64
C ALA A 75 13.61 -6.71 -2.18
N MET A 76 13.65 -8.02 -1.92
CA MET A 76 13.46 -8.54 -0.56
C MET A 76 14.63 -8.23 0.38
N ASP A 77 15.81 -7.99 -0.18
CA ASP A 77 17.00 -7.57 0.58
C ASP A 77 17.02 -6.05 0.87
N GLY A 78 16.04 -5.28 0.37
CA GLY A 78 15.92 -3.85 0.59
C GLY A 78 16.98 -3.00 -0.13
N THR A 79 17.69 -3.55 -1.12
CA THR A 79 18.79 -2.85 -1.79
C THR A 79 18.33 -1.80 -2.78
N ASP A 80 17.16 -1.98 -3.43
CA ASP A 80 16.65 -1.10 -4.49
C ASP A 80 15.99 0.20 -3.99
N LYS A 81 15.76 0.32 -2.69
CA LYS A 81 15.15 1.48 -2.03
C LYS A 81 13.80 1.95 -2.62
N SER A 82 13.14 1.11 -3.39
CA SER A 82 11.90 1.47 -4.07
C SER A 82 10.78 1.86 -3.08
N ARG A 83 10.71 1.17 -1.93
CA ARG A 83 9.67 1.43 -0.91
C ARG A 83 9.91 2.76 -0.21
N SER A 84 11.10 2.97 0.34
CA SER A 84 11.44 4.15 1.12
C SER A 84 11.52 5.43 0.27
N LEU A 85 12.35 5.42 -0.80
CA LEU A 85 12.52 6.59 -1.66
C LEU A 85 11.31 6.84 -2.57
N GLY A 86 10.66 5.77 -3.04
CA GLY A 86 9.43 5.90 -3.81
C GLY A 86 8.31 6.52 -2.97
N MET A 87 8.13 6.08 -1.72
CA MET A 87 7.15 6.69 -0.81
C MET A 87 7.48 8.14 -0.49
N LYS A 88 8.76 8.45 -0.26
CA LYS A 88 9.20 9.84 -0.05
C LYS A 88 8.75 10.73 -1.21
N ASN A 89 9.01 10.33 -2.44
CA ASN A 89 8.59 11.09 -3.61
C ASN A 89 7.07 11.21 -3.70
N ILE A 90 6.33 10.10 -3.54
CA ILE A 90 4.85 10.13 -3.57
C ILE A 90 4.31 11.13 -2.54
N VAL A 91 4.79 11.11 -1.29
CA VAL A 91 4.36 12.03 -0.23
C VAL A 91 4.62 13.49 -0.62
N GLN A 92 5.81 13.79 -1.13
CA GLN A 92 6.17 15.13 -1.57
C GLN A 92 5.27 15.62 -2.72
N GLN A 93 5.03 14.77 -3.72
CA GLN A 93 4.21 15.17 -4.86
C GLN A 93 2.71 15.21 -4.53
N MET A 94 2.24 14.41 -3.59
CA MET A 94 0.87 14.54 -3.05
C MET A 94 0.66 15.88 -2.37
N GLN A 95 1.60 16.30 -1.52
CA GLN A 95 1.55 17.61 -0.85
C GLN A 95 1.57 18.75 -1.88
N ARG A 96 2.42 18.66 -2.91
CA ARG A 96 2.51 19.61 -4.02
C ARG A 96 1.20 19.70 -4.83
N ALA A 97 0.55 18.55 -5.07
CA ALA A 97 -0.69 18.45 -5.82
C ALA A 97 -1.95 18.76 -5.01
N GLY A 98 -1.84 18.92 -3.68
CA GLY A 98 -2.98 19.13 -2.80
C GLY A 98 -3.87 17.90 -2.60
N VAL A 99 -3.34 16.68 -2.82
CA VAL A 99 -4.04 15.41 -2.61
C VAL A 99 -3.61 14.84 -1.25
N ASP A 100 -4.55 14.62 -0.34
CA ASP A 100 -4.25 14.34 1.06
C ASP A 100 -4.53 12.89 1.49
N ARG A 101 -5.29 12.09 0.74
CA ARG A 101 -5.65 10.70 1.10
C ARG A 101 -4.73 9.69 0.44
N ILE A 102 -4.05 8.87 1.24
CA ILE A 102 -3.25 7.74 0.76
C ILE A 102 -3.51 6.49 1.60
N ILE A 103 -3.69 5.35 0.92
CA ILE A 103 -3.67 4.04 1.56
C ILE A 103 -2.53 3.23 0.94
N SER A 104 -1.66 2.69 1.79
CA SER A 104 -0.47 1.96 1.34
C SER A 104 -0.40 0.57 1.96
N VAL A 105 0.27 -0.35 1.26
CA VAL A 105 0.58 -1.69 1.78
C VAL A 105 2.05 -1.74 2.18
N GLY A 106 2.27 -2.11 3.42
CA GLY A 106 3.56 -2.46 4.00
C GLY A 106 3.61 -3.94 4.39
N GLY A 107 4.52 -4.32 5.25
CA GLY A 107 4.65 -5.68 5.76
C GLY A 107 4.33 -5.76 7.25
N LEU A 108 4.02 -6.96 7.73
CA LEU A 108 3.68 -7.25 9.14
C LEU A 108 4.70 -6.69 10.15
N GLY A 109 5.99 -6.68 9.77
CA GLY A 109 7.07 -6.23 10.65
C GLY A 109 6.98 -4.80 11.15
N ILE A 110 6.14 -3.95 10.55
CA ILE A 110 5.95 -2.55 10.97
C ILE A 110 4.85 -2.39 12.05
N LEU A 111 4.14 -3.44 12.41
CA LEU A 111 3.11 -3.40 13.45
C LEU A 111 3.73 -3.55 14.84
N ASP A 112 3.00 -3.09 15.86
CA ASP A 112 3.40 -3.22 17.25
C ASP A 112 3.31 -4.68 17.72
N ASP A 113 4.33 -5.13 18.42
CA ASP A 113 4.34 -6.43 19.11
C ASP A 113 3.70 -6.28 20.50
N LEU A 114 2.45 -6.68 20.64
CA LEU A 114 1.70 -6.59 21.92
C LEU A 114 2.27 -7.49 23.02
N THR A 115 3.20 -8.40 22.72
CA THR A 115 3.88 -9.21 23.74
C THR A 115 4.99 -8.45 24.43
N LYS A 116 5.39 -7.29 23.90
CA LYS A 116 6.45 -6.42 24.41
C LYS A 116 5.91 -5.18 25.12
N VAL A 117 6.53 -4.83 26.22
CA VAL A 117 6.05 -3.75 27.11
C VAL A 117 6.27 -2.35 26.58
N ASN A 118 7.21 -2.17 25.64
CA ASN A 118 7.72 -0.85 25.21
C ASN A 118 7.26 -0.40 23.82
N GLY A 119 6.25 -1.03 23.21
CA GLY A 119 5.79 -0.68 21.86
C GLY A 119 6.83 -1.02 20.80
N GLU A 120 7.58 -2.10 21.01
CA GLU A 120 8.51 -2.63 19.99
C GLU A 120 7.73 -3.11 18.76
N LEU A 121 8.38 -3.03 17.60
CA LEU A 121 7.77 -3.51 16.37
C LEU A 121 7.94 -5.03 16.23
N MET A 122 7.02 -5.66 15.50
CA MET A 122 7.11 -7.09 15.18
C MET A 122 8.48 -7.47 14.59
N MET A 123 9.09 -6.59 13.79
CA MET A 123 10.41 -6.87 13.19
C MET A 123 11.57 -6.88 14.21
N ASP A 124 11.38 -6.31 15.40
CA ASP A 124 12.38 -6.25 16.47
C ASP A 124 12.21 -7.41 17.46
N SER A 125 11.22 -8.28 17.25
CA SER A 125 10.98 -9.48 18.05
C SER A 125 12.06 -10.54 17.79
N ASP A 126 12.48 -11.24 18.84
CA ASP A 126 13.49 -12.32 18.78
C ASP A 126 13.12 -13.45 17.80
N ASN A 127 11.81 -13.66 17.60
CA ASN A 127 11.28 -14.71 16.75
C ASN A 127 10.96 -14.22 15.32
N PHE A 128 11.26 -12.96 14.98
CA PHE A 128 10.99 -12.44 13.65
C PHE A 128 11.91 -13.09 12.61
N PRO A 129 11.37 -13.60 11.48
CA PRO A 129 12.20 -14.29 10.51
C PRO A 129 13.21 -13.35 9.85
N LEU A 130 14.50 -13.62 10.03
CA LEU A 130 15.60 -12.74 9.59
C LEU A 130 15.59 -12.40 8.10
N HIS A 131 15.09 -13.31 7.26
CA HIS A 131 14.99 -13.05 5.81
C HIS A 131 13.98 -11.96 5.45
N PHE A 132 13.04 -11.62 6.35
CA PHE A 132 12.13 -10.48 6.17
C PHE A 132 12.63 -9.19 6.83
N TYR A 133 13.72 -9.22 7.59
CA TYR A 133 14.17 -8.06 8.36
C TYR A 133 14.50 -6.86 7.46
N ASN A 134 15.29 -7.06 6.40
CA ASN A 134 15.70 -5.97 5.51
C ASN A 134 14.51 -5.35 4.76
N VAL A 135 13.58 -6.17 4.28
CA VAL A 135 12.37 -5.66 3.62
C VAL A 135 11.45 -4.94 4.61
N SER A 136 11.37 -5.41 5.86
CA SER A 136 10.62 -4.73 6.92
C SER A 136 11.21 -3.38 7.27
N LYS A 137 12.54 -3.25 7.29
CA LYS A 137 13.22 -1.94 7.43
C LYS A 137 12.84 -0.98 6.31
N GLU A 138 12.79 -1.42 5.06
CA GLU A 138 12.35 -0.59 3.94
C GLU A 138 10.88 -0.16 4.08
N HIS A 139 10.00 -1.04 4.55
CA HIS A 139 8.63 -0.68 4.88
C HIS A 139 8.56 0.33 6.03
N PHE A 140 9.42 0.19 7.03
CA PHE A 140 9.48 1.13 8.15
C PHE A 140 10.00 2.52 7.71
N GLU A 141 11.01 2.57 6.84
CA GLU A 141 11.46 3.85 6.26
C GLU A 141 10.36 4.51 5.42
N ALA A 142 9.55 3.73 4.68
CA ALA A 142 8.37 4.25 3.98
C ALA A 142 7.30 4.76 4.96
N TYR A 143 7.05 4.03 6.05
CA TYR A 143 6.16 4.47 7.13
C TYR A 143 6.56 5.82 7.72
N LYS A 144 7.87 6.02 7.97
CA LYS A 144 8.36 7.31 8.52
C LYS A 144 8.04 8.50 7.61
N GLN A 145 8.04 8.32 6.27
CA GLN A 145 7.65 9.38 5.34
C GLN A 145 6.16 9.73 5.48
N LEU A 146 5.30 8.73 5.64
CA LEU A 146 3.87 8.93 5.87
C LEU A 146 3.62 9.59 7.24
N ALA A 147 4.20 9.05 8.30
CA ALA A 147 4.00 9.51 9.68
C ALA A 147 4.48 10.98 9.89
N ALA A 148 5.55 11.39 9.20
CA ALA A 148 6.06 12.75 9.24
C ALA A 148 5.24 13.75 8.39
N SER A 149 4.30 13.27 7.58
CA SER A 149 3.48 14.08 6.68
C SER A 149 2.18 14.55 7.33
N ASN A 150 1.53 15.53 6.70
CA ASN A 150 0.17 15.95 7.07
C ASN A 150 -0.93 15.17 6.32
N LEU A 151 -0.55 14.13 5.57
CA LEU A 151 -1.51 13.35 4.79
C LEU A 151 -2.45 12.54 5.70
N LYS A 152 -3.62 12.24 5.16
CA LYS A 152 -4.57 11.26 5.72
C LYS A 152 -4.14 9.86 5.24
N TRP A 153 -3.11 9.31 5.87
CA TRP A 153 -2.56 8.02 5.47
C TRP A 153 -3.18 6.86 6.25
N THR A 154 -3.28 5.69 5.61
CA THR A 154 -3.51 4.39 6.24
C THR A 154 -2.43 3.45 5.70
N LEU A 155 -1.74 2.73 6.58
CA LEU A 155 -0.67 1.81 6.18
C LEU A 155 -0.97 0.39 6.65
N ILE A 156 -1.25 -0.49 5.70
CA ILE A 156 -1.54 -1.90 5.97
C ILE A 156 -0.24 -2.64 6.29
N GLY A 157 -0.15 -3.24 7.47
CA GLY A 157 0.89 -4.18 7.85
C GLY A 157 0.51 -5.60 7.45
N ALA A 158 0.65 -5.91 6.16
CA ALA A 158 0.23 -7.19 5.61
C ALA A 158 1.14 -8.35 6.03
N PRO A 159 0.57 -9.52 6.43
CA PRO A 159 1.29 -10.77 6.56
C PRO A 159 1.64 -11.36 5.19
N GLU A 160 1.78 -12.69 5.08
CA GLU A 160 1.94 -13.35 3.79
C GLU A 160 0.74 -13.06 2.87
N ILE A 161 1.02 -12.61 1.64
CA ILE A 161 -0.02 -12.28 0.67
C ILE A 161 -0.22 -13.44 -0.31
N LEU A 162 -1.39 -14.09 -0.22
CA LEU A 162 -1.84 -15.09 -1.18
C LEU A 162 -2.41 -14.39 -2.42
N TYR A 163 -1.93 -14.78 -3.60
CA TYR A 163 -2.35 -14.13 -4.85
C TYR A 163 -3.66 -14.68 -5.38
N GLU A 164 -4.71 -14.55 -4.58
CA GLU A 164 -6.04 -15.07 -4.80
C GLU A 164 -7.07 -13.95 -4.87
N GLY A 165 -8.28 -14.30 -5.34
CA GLY A 165 -9.41 -13.40 -5.35
C GLY A 165 -9.90 -13.05 -3.93
N PRO A 166 -10.84 -12.10 -3.80
CA PRO A 166 -11.37 -11.73 -2.50
C PRO A 166 -12.25 -12.85 -1.92
N THR A 167 -12.08 -13.10 -0.63
CA THR A 167 -12.97 -13.96 0.16
C THR A 167 -14.09 -13.16 0.81
N GLY A 168 -13.84 -11.88 1.07
CA GLY A 168 -14.71 -10.98 1.82
C GLY A 168 -14.70 -11.25 3.34
N ILE A 169 -13.84 -12.14 3.81
CA ILE A 169 -13.72 -12.52 5.22
C ILE A 169 -12.31 -12.21 5.69
N TYR A 170 -12.15 -11.16 6.46
CA TYR A 170 -10.89 -10.77 7.08
C TYR A 170 -11.15 -9.98 8.37
N THR A 171 -10.17 -9.95 9.24
CA THR A 171 -10.17 -9.15 10.48
C THR A 171 -9.10 -8.07 10.41
N THR A 172 -9.33 -6.96 11.09
CA THR A 172 -8.40 -5.82 11.15
C THR A 172 -8.19 -5.36 12.59
N ALA A 173 -7.04 -4.78 12.86
CA ALA A 173 -6.75 -4.13 14.13
C ALA A 173 -5.84 -2.92 13.92
N ALA A 174 -6.08 -1.84 14.68
CA ALA A 174 -5.28 -0.64 14.61
C ALA A 174 -3.90 -0.88 15.24
N ASN A 175 -2.85 -0.58 14.49
CA ASN A 175 -1.44 -0.58 14.88
C ASN A 175 -0.81 -1.94 15.25
N HIS A 176 -1.56 -3.00 15.43
CA HIS A 176 -1.07 -4.34 15.78
C HIS A 176 -1.75 -5.43 14.93
N PRO A 177 -1.22 -6.66 14.89
CA PRO A 177 -1.92 -7.77 14.25
C PRO A 177 -3.28 -8.05 14.94
N PRO A 178 -4.33 -8.45 14.18
CA PRO A 178 -5.60 -8.83 14.78
C PRO A 178 -5.45 -10.07 15.69
N GLU A 179 -6.33 -10.24 16.68
CA GLU A 179 -6.29 -11.38 17.61
C GLU A 179 -6.39 -12.73 16.87
N THR A 180 -7.31 -12.83 15.90
CA THR A 180 -7.40 -13.97 14.98
C THR A 180 -6.47 -13.74 13.79
N ASN A 181 -5.18 -13.98 14.01
CA ASN A 181 -4.17 -13.79 12.97
C ASN A 181 -3.69 -15.14 12.44
N HIS A 182 -4.07 -15.46 11.20
CA HIS A 182 -3.61 -16.66 10.50
C HIS A 182 -2.31 -16.41 9.70
N TYR A 183 -1.70 -15.22 9.84
CA TYR A 183 -0.48 -14.82 9.17
C TYR A 183 -0.53 -14.85 7.64
N HIS A 184 -1.73 -14.79 7.06
CA HIS A 184 -1.93 -14.63 5.62
C HIS A 184 -3.16 -13.76 5.30
N ILE A 185 -3.16 -13.22 4.10
CA ILE A 185 -4.28 -12.42 3.54
C ILE A 185 -4.32 -12.60 2.03
N THR A 186 -5.51 -12.67 1.43
CA THR A 186 -5.56 -12.68 -0.04
C THR A 186 -5.32 -11.30 -0.63
N SER A 187 -4.72 -11.25 -1.83
CA SER A 187 -4.57 -9.98 -2.57
C SER A 187 -5.91 -9.33 -2.91
N GLY A 188 -6.95 -10.14 -3.05
CA GLY A 188 -8.31 -9.67 -3.25
C GLY A 188 -8.89 -9.00 -2.02
N ASP A 189 -8.66 -9.53 -0.81
CA ASP A 189 -9.14 -8.92 0.43
C ASP A 189 -8.37 -7.65 0.79
N ILE A 190 -7.07 -7.58 0.48
CA ILE A 190 -6.33 -6.30 0.54
C ILE A 190 -7.01 -5.26 -0.36
N ALA A 191 -7.35 -5.63 -1.59
CA ALA A 191 -8.00 -4.70 -2.51
C ALA A 191 -9.39 -4.26 -2.03
N LEU A 192 -10.19 -5.17 -1.47
CA LEU A 192 -11.47 -4.84 -0.85
C LEU A 192 -11.30 -3.88 0.34
N PHE A 193 -10.37 -4.18 1.25
CA PHE A 193 -10.10 -3.32 2.40
C PHE A 193 -9.69 -1.92 1.94
N MET A 194 -8.72 -1.80 1.02
CA MET A 194 -8.25 -0.51 0.55
C MET A 194 -9.37 0.33 -0.08
N VAL A 195 -10.25 -0.28 -0.87
CA VAL A 195 -11.37 0.43 -1.50
C VAL A 195 -12.44 0.82 -0.48
N ASN A 196 -12.74 -0.04 0.49
CA ASN A 196 -13.68 0.28 1.56
C ASN A 196 -13.15 1.42 2.45
N GLU A 197 -11.86 1.37 2.80
CA GLU A 197 -11.20 2.37 3.65
C GLU A 197 -11.13 3.76 3.00
N LEU A 198 -11.14 3.86 1.65
CA LEU A 198 -11.30 5.15 0.96
C LEU A 198 -12.60 5.88 1.33
N ASN A 199 -13.66 5.13 1.59
CA ASN A 199 -14.97 5.69 1.94
C ASN A 199 -15.14 5.83 3.46
N ASN A 200 -14.69 4.81 4.21
CA ASN A 200 -14.94 4.71 5.65
C ASN A 200 -14.03 5.64 6.46
N ASN A 201 -12.77 5.81 6.03
CA ASN A 201 -11.75 6.57 6.76
C ASN A 201 -11.62 6.16 8.23
N GLU A 202 -11.70 4.85 8.50
CA GLU A 202 -11.69 4.28 9.84
C GLU A 202 -10.29 4.33 10.47
N PHE A 203 -9.25 4.13 9.64
CA PHE A 203 -7.86 4.02 10.08
C PHE A 203 -6.98 5.17 9.57
N VAL A 204 -7.48 6.41 9.67
CA VAL A 204 -6.70 7.58 9.25
C VAL A 204 -5.55 7.87 10.21
N ARG A 205 -4.33 7.91 9.67
CA ARG A 205 -3.05 8.04 10.39
C ARG A 205 -2.75 6.85 11.30
N GLU A 206 -3.14 5.66 10.86
CA GLU A 206 -2.87 4.43 11.57
C GLU A 206 -2.21 3.38 10.68
N ARG A 207 -1.42 2.51 11.30
CA ARG A 207 -1.05 1.23 10.73
C ARG A 207 -2.19 0.25 11.00
N VAL A 208 -2.42 -0.68 10.09
CA VAL A 208 -3.53 -1.64 10.22
C VAL A 208 -3.02 -3.04 10.02
N GLY A 209 -3.13 -3.87 11.05
CA GLY A 209 -3.00 -5.31 10.91
C GLY A 209 -4.22 -5.88 10.21
N ILE A 210 -4.02 -6.84 9.30
CA ILE A 210 -5.09 -7.50 8.55
C ILE A 210 -4.77 -8.98 8.38
N SER A 211 -5.77 -9.86 8.51
CA SER A 211 -5.62 -11.31 8.29
C SER A 211 -6.95 -11.93 7.88
N ASN A 212 -6.88 -12.96 6.99
CA ASN A 212 -8.03 -13.85 6.74
C ASN A 212 -8.26 -14.77 7.93
#